data_2d81410c65b6b90e55d3808731ada4c9
#
_entry.id   2d81410c65b6b90e55d3808731ada4c9
#
_cell.length_a   1.000
_cell.length_b   1.000
_cell.length_c   1.000
_cell.angle_alpha   90.00
_cell.angle_beta   90.00
_cell.angle_gamma   90.00
#
_symmetry.space_group_name_H-M   'P 1'
#
loop_
_entity.id
_entity.type
_entity.pdbx_description
1 polymer ?
#
loop_
_entity_poly.entity_id
_entity_poly.type
_entity_poly.pdbx_seq_one_letter_code
_entity_poly.pdbx_strand_id
1 'polypeptide(L)'
;MVIALDVGTSSVRAAFYDSAGRAIVGRSHQVQYAPTLTPDGGVEHDAARLMEGVAACLDAIHPNRPPEETRAVGVATFWHGLLGFDGGGRPITPVYMWADTRSVGDAQLLRSALDDEALHARTGCHLHSSYWPAKLRWLARERPVDAQRVARWGSFGEFLELSLFGEATTSVSMASGTGLFDQAAARWDPEALAAAEIEERHLFRLADRTEPRRGLRAPWARRWPALRTASWFSAVGDGAASNIGSDCVDPARIALNVGTSAALRVVTRDHSAPPPRGLWRYRVDHARSVVGGSTSEGGNVHAWCRQVLHLGRDDEVEAALAALPADGHGLTVLPHLAGERSPGWRGGRRGLVGGLRLDTSAVDILHAALEAVALRLAMVYGLVAPCASAGHAVIASGGALGRSRAWTQIIADAIGHPVTWSAEPEATSRGAALLALEALGVLPDLVAARQTLGETFVPDRAHHARYREAIERQRRLDERV
;
A
#
# COMPACT_ATOMS: atom_id res chain seq x y z
N MET A 1 -23.69 -10.59 -8.67
CA MET A 1 -22.20 -10.57 -8.74
C MET A 1 -21.69 -9.14 -8.63
N VAL A 2 -20.44 -8.98 -8.24
CA VAL A 2 -19.73 -7.70 -8.28
C VAL A 2 -18.42 -7.85 -9.05
N ILE A 3 -17.95 -6.76 -9.65
CA ILE A 3 -16.62 -6.67 -10.22
C ILE A 3 -15.72 -5.95 -9.22
N ALA A 4 -14.53 -6.47 -8.99
CA ALA A 4 -13.44 -5.72 -8.40
C ALA A 4 -12.53 -5.18 -9.50
N LEU A 5 -12.21 -3.91 -9.42
CA LEU A 5 -11.21 -3.23 -10.24
C LEU A 5 -10.06 -2.81 -9.31
N ASP A 6 -8.90 -3.40 -9.51
CA ASP A 6 -7.68 -3.10 -8.74
C ASP A 6 -6.65 -2.45 -9.66
N VAL A 7 -6.32 -1.20 -9.38
CA VAL A 7 -5.32 -0.41 -10.11
C VAL A 7 -4.09 -0.23 -9.20
N GLY A 8 -3.17 -1.17 -9.30
CA GLY A 8 -1.93 -1.16 -8.53
C GLY A 8 -0.80 -0.38 -9.19
N THR A 9 0.39 -0.38 -8.57
CA THR A 9 1.58 0.32 -9.09
C THR A 9 2.14 -0.31 -10.39
N SER A 10 1.91 -1.60 -10.62
CA SER A 10 2.51 -2.36 -11.74
C SER A 10 1.51 -3.09 -12.61
N SER A 11 0.24 -3.05 -12.27
CA SER A 11 -0.82 -3.70 -13.05
C SER A 11 -2.21 -3.16 -12.73
N VAL A 12 -3.11 -3.27 -13.71
CA VAL A 12 -4.56 -3.22 -13.50
C VAL A 12 -5.10 -4.63 -13.55
N ARG A 13 -6.05 -4.93 -12.67
CA ARG A 13 -6.80 -6.19 -12.69
C ARG A 13 -8.30 -5.91 -12.58
N ALA A 14 -9.10 -6.67 -13.32
CA ALA A 14 -10.54 -6.76 -13.11
C ALA A 14 -10.92 -8.23 -12.88
N ALA A 15 -11.80 -8.50 -11.92
CA ALA A 15 -12.25 -9.86 -11.61
C ALA A 15 -13.69 -9.86 -11.10
N PHE A 16 -14.43 -10.93 -11.42
CA PHE A 16 -15.75 -11.16 -10.87
C PHE A 16 -15.71 -11.90 -9.54
N TYR A 17 -16.60 -11.49 -8.64
CA TYR A 17 -16.79 -12.10 -7.32
C TYR A 17 -18.27 -12.45 -7.10
N ASP A 18 -18.51 -13.59 -6.44
CA ASP A 18 -19.85 -14.03 -6.02
C ASP A 18 -20.33 -13.24 -4.78
N SER A 19 -21.55 -13.54 -4.31
CA SER A 19 -22.13 -12.90 -3.12
C SER A 19 -21.43 -13.24 -1.80
N ALA A 20 -20.57 -14.24 -1.78
CA ALA A 20 -19.72 -14.58 -0.63
C ALA A 20 -18.30 -13.99 -0.71
N GLY A 21 -18.00 -13.18 -1.73
CA GLY A 21 -16.69 -12.58 -1.93
C GLY A 21 -15.63 -13.56 -2.41
N ARG A 22 -16.03 -14.65 -3.11
CA ARG A 22 -15.10 -15.60 -3.73
C ARG A 22 -14.93 -15.27 -5.20
N ALA A 23 -13.68 -15.27 -5.67
CA ALA A 23 -13.37 -15.03 -7.07
C ALA A 23 -14.00 -16.10 -7.98
N ILE A 24 -14.57 -15.68 -9.10
CA ILE A 24 -15.14 -16.61 -10.10
C ILE A 24 -14.00 -17.03 -11.02
N VAL A 25 -13.68 -18.33 -10.99
CA VAL A 25 -12.59 -18.93 -11.79
C VAL A 25 -12.78 -18.63 -13.28
N GLY A 26 -11.71 -18.22 -13.94
CA GLY A 26 -11.70 -17.87 -15.36
C GLY A 26 -12.39 -16.54 -15.71
N ARG A 27 -12.80 -15.76 -14.73
CA ARG A 27 -13.46 -14.46 -14.90
C ARG A 27 -12.63 -13.31 -14.36
N SER A 28 -11.35 -13.32 -14.64
CA SER A 28 -10.41 -12.24 -14.31
C SER A 28 -9.49 -11.96 -15.48
N HIS A 29 -9.02 -10.71 -15.55
CA HIS A 29 -7.98 -10.30 -16.50
C HIS A 29 -7.05 -9.30 -15.84
N GLN A 30 -5.77 -9.34 -16.23
CA GLN A 30 -4.73 -8.45 -15.72
C GLN A 30 -3.91 -7.89 -16.87
N VAL A 31 -3.64 -6.60 -16.82
CA VAL A 31 -2.71 -5.90 -17.71
C VAL A 31 -1.54 -5.39 -16.87
N GLN A 32 -0.34 -5.81 -17.21
CA GLN A 32 0.89 -5.33 -16.55
C GLN A 32 1.42 -4.08 -17.25
N TYR A 33 2.04 -3.21 -16.47
CA TYR A 33 2.75 -2.01 -16.92
C TYR A 33 3.88 -1.66 -15.93
N ALA A 34 4.76 -0.77 -16.35
CA ALA A 34 5.82 -0.25 -15.50
C ALA A 34 5.68 1.28 -15.37
N PRO A 35 6.05 1.86 -14.21
CA PRO A 35 6.19 3.30 -14.10
C PRO A 35 7.34 3.82 -14.95
N THR A 36 7.26 5.07 -15.36
CA THR A 36 8.40 5.80 -15.92
C THR A 36 9.29 6.23 -14.75
N LEU A 37 10.56 5.85 -14.84
CA LEU A 37 11.58 6.27 -13.88
C LEU A 37 12.43 7.37 -14.52
N THR A 38 12.69 8.44 -13.77
CA THR A 38 13.56 9.53 -14.22
C THR A 38 14.87 9.56 -13.42
N PRO A 39 15.99 10.04 -14.01
CA PRO A 39 17.30 10.02 -13.35
C PRO A 39 17.37 10.83 -12.06
N ASP A 40 16.48 11.81 -11.88
CA ASP A 40 16.36 12.66 -10.71
C ASP A 40 15.53 12.04 -9.56
N GLY A 41 15.11 10.78 -9.71
CA GLY A 41 14.34 10.06 -8.70
C GLY A 41 12.82 10.14 -8.88
N GLY A 42 12.36 10.61 -10.03
CA GLY A 42 10.94 10.61 -10.38
C GLY A 42 10.40 9.22 -10.64
N VAL A 43 9.17 8.97 -10.18
CA VAL A 43 8.40 7.75 -10.43
C VAL A 43 7.00 8.16 -10.85
N GLU A 44 6.64 7.94 -12.11
CA GLU A 44 5.45 8.51 -12.74
C GLU A 44 4.64 7.48 -13.53
N HIS A 45 3.32 7.71 -13.62
CA HIS A 45 2.45 7.03 -14.59
C HIS A 45 1.72 8.04 -15.48
N ASP A 46 1.44 7.60 -16.70
CA ASP A 46 0.49 8.28 -17.59
C ASP A 46 -0.94 7.83 -17.21
N ALA A 47 -1.79 8.79 -16.81
CA ALA A 47 -3.16 8.51 -16.41
C ALA A 47 -4.00 7.90 -17.55
N ALA A 48 -3.76 8.30 -18.80
CA ALA A 48 -4.48 7.75 -19.96
C ALA A 48 -4.12 6.27 -20.19
N ARG A 49 -2.83 5.90 -20.06
CA ARG A 49 -2.38 4.49 -20.13
C ARG A 49 -2.99 3.63 -19.03
N LEU A 50 -3.09 4.16 -17.80
CA LEU A 50 -3.78 3.44 -16.72
C LEU A 50 -5.25 3.21 -17.07
N MET A 51 -5.94 4.22 -17.65
CA MET A 51 -7.33 4.09 -18.09
C MET A 51 -7.50 3.09 -19.25
N GLU A 52 -6.54 3.04 -20.18
CA GLU A 52 -6.50 2.00 -21.25
C GLU A 52 -6.40 0.61 -20.64
N GLY A 53 -5.56 0.42 -19.60
CA GLY A 53 -5.46 -0.83 -18.85
C GLY A 53 -6.78 -1.21 -18.18
N VAL A 54 -7.46 -0.25 -17.55
CA VAL A 54 -8.81 -0.45 -16.98
C VAL A 54 -9.78 -0.91 -18.05
N ALA A 55 -9.79 -0.22 -19.20
CA ALA A 55 -10.69 -0.56 -20.29
C ALA A 55 -10.41 -1.96 -20.86
N ALA A 56 -9.14 -2.30 -21.07
CA ALA A 56 -8.73 -3.62 -21.55
C ALA A 56 -9.15 -4.74 -20.58
N CYS A 57 -8.98 -4.53 -19.27
CA CYS A 57 -9.41 -5.51 -18.26
C CYS A 57 -10.93 -5.72 -18.26
N LEU A 58 -11.71 -4.63 -18.31
CA LEU A 58 -13.17 -4.71 -18.33
C LEU A 58 -13.68 -5.36 -19.62
N ASP A 59 -13.10 -5.06 -20.78
CA ASP A 59 -13.44 -5.70 -22.05
C ASP A 59 -13.20 -7.22 -22.01
N ALA A 60 -12.06 -7.62 -21.47
CA ALA A 60 -11.65 -9.01 -21.43
C ALA A 60 -12.56 -9.88 -20.55
N ILE A 61 -13.07 -9.34 -19.43
CA ILE A 61 -13.95 -10.08 -18.53
C ILE A 61 -15.42 -10.04 -18.96
N HIS A 62 -15.80 -9.15 -19.92
CA HIS A 62 -17.16 -9.01 -20.48
C HIS A 62 -17.27 -9.52 -21.94
N PRO A 63 -16.99 -10.80 -22.26
CA PRO A 63 -17.25 -11.29 -23.61
C PRO A 63 -18.75 -11.49 -23.81
N ASN A 64 -19.37 -10.66 -24.63
CA ASN A 64 -20.66 -10.80 -25.35
C ASN A 64 -21.89 -11.41 -24.65
N ARG A 65 -21.80 -11.85 -23.41
CA ARG A 65 -22.93 -12.37 -22.62
C ARG A 65 -22.64 -12.19 -21.13
N PRO A 66 -23.28 -11.23 -20.44
CA PRO A 66 -23.20 -11.19 -19.00
C PRO A 66 -23.97 -12.42 -18.45
N PRO A 67 -23.31 -13.33 -17.71
CA PRO A 67 -24.06 -14.24 -16.87
C PRO A 67 -24.41 -13.43 -15.63
N GLU A 68 -25.68 -13.33 -15.33
CA GLU A 68 -26.22 -12.61 -14.18
C GLU A 68 -25.93 -11.10 -14.11
N GLU A 69 -26.83 -10.36 -13.52
CA GLU A 69 -26.77 -8.91 -13.38
C GLU A 69 -25.55 -8.48 -12.56
N THR A 70 -24.62 -7.73 -13.16
CA THR A 70 -23.54 -7.08 -12.43
C THR A 70 -24.11 -5.93 -11.60
N ARG A 71 -24.19 -6.12 -10.29
CA ARG A 71 -24.82 -5.15 -9.36
C ARG A 71 -23.92 -3.97 -9.03
N ALA A 72 -22.60 -4.20 -8.96
CA ALA A 72 -21.64 -3.16 -8.62
C ALA A 72 -20.24 -3.41 -9.15
N VAL A 73 -19.45 -2.31 -9.13
CA VAL A 73 -18.00 -2.31 -9.31
C VAL A 73 -17.39 -1.69 -8.05
N GLY A 74 -16.57 -2.47 -7.34
CA GLY A 74 -15.71 -2.00 -6.26
C GLY A 74 -14.33 -1.65 -6.81
N VAL A 75 -13.80 -0.50 -6.44
CA VAL A 75 -12.53 0.02 -6.96
C VAL A 75 -11.48 0.13 -5.86
N ALA A 76 -10.30 -0.38 -6.11
CA ALA A 76 -9.09 -0.09 -5.33
C ALA A 76 -8.05 0.59 -6.22
N THR A 77 -7.34 1.59 -5.67
CA THR A 77 -6.21 2.23 -6.35
C THR A 77 -5.05 2.44 -5.38
N PHE A 78 -3.83 2.55 -5.94
CA PHE A 78 -2.67 2.90 -5.12
C PHE A 78 -2.88 4.23 -4.40
N TRP A 79 -2.53 4.29 -3.11
CA TRP A 79 -2.51 5.52 -2.33
C TRP A 79 -1.39 6.47 -2.78
N HIS A 80 -1.48 7.73 -2.34
CA HIS A 80 -0.47 8.80 -2.43
C HIS A 80 -0.15 9.28 -3.86
N GLY A 81 -0.75 8.71 -4.89
CA GLY A 81 -0.63 9.21 -6.25
C GLY A 81 -1.21 10.62 -6.36
N LEU A 82 -0.45 11.57 -6.91
CA LEU A 82 -0.87 12.96 -7.11
C LEU A 82 -1.00 13.25 -8.59
N LEU A 83 -2.12 13.84 -9.00
CA LEU A 83 -2.46 14.17 -10.38
C LEU A 83 -3.08 15.57 -10.45
N GLY A 84 -2.61 16.42 -11.34
CA GLY A 84 -3.15 17.75 -11.57
C GLY A 84 -4.14 17.78 -12.75
N PHE A 85 -5.26 18.48 -12.56
CA PHE A 85 -6.32 18.64 -13.55
C PHE A 85 -6.51 20.10 -13.96
N ASP A 86 -6.80 20.35 -15.23
CA ASP A 86 -7.26 21.67 -15.70
C ASP A 86 -8.73 21.96 -15.29
N GLY A 87 -9.22 23.16 -15.59
CA GLY A 87 -10.59 23.55 -15.30
C GLY A 87 -11.66 22.71 -16.02
N GLY A 88 -11.29 21.97 -17.05
CA GLY A 88 -12.15 21.03 -17.78
C GLY A 88 -12.09 19.60 -17.25
N GLY A 89 -11.30 19.33 -16.19
CA GLY A 89 -11.12 18.01 -15.61
C GLY A 89 -10.20 17.08 -16.41
N ARG A 90 -9.37 17.64 -17.32
CA ARG A 90 -8.37 16.88 -18.07
C ARG A 90 -7.08 16.80 -17.25
N PRO A 91 -6.39 15.63 -17.20
CA PRO A 91 -5.09 15.53 -16.56
C PRO A 91 -4.07 16.35 -17.35
N ILE A 92 -3.28 17.16 -16.65
CA ILE A 92 -2.23 18.01 -17.23
C ILE A 92 -0.85 17.77 -16.64
N THR A 93 -0.76 16.84 -15.68
CA THR A 93 0.50 16.32 -15.14
C THR A 93 0.54 14.80 -15.27
N PRO A 94 1.71 14.14 -15.15
CA PRO A 94 1.73 12.71 -14.86
C PRO A 94 1.15 12.44 -13.46
N VAL A 95 0.86 11.16 -13.17
CA VAL A 95 0.58 10.69 -11.81
C VAL A 95 1.90 10.53 -11.07
N TYR A 96 2.21 11.42 -10.14
CA TYR A 96 3.39 11.33 -9.27
C TYR A 96 3.17 10.26 -8.20
N MET A 97 3.98 9.21 -8.22
CA MET A 97 3.78 8.02 -7.39
C MET A 97 4.30 8.19 -5.96
N TRP A 98 3.92 7.27 -5.07
CA TRP A 98 4.38 7.23 -3.68
C TRP A 98 5.90 7.06 -3.53
N ALA A 99 6.54 6.42 -4.51
CA ALA A 99 7.97 6.17 -4.54
C ALA A 99 8.80 7.32 -5.15
N ASP A 100 8.15 8.40 -5.61
CA ASP A 100 8.81 9.58 -6.14
C ASP A 100 9.61 10.30 -5.03
N THR A 101 10.91 10.45 -5.22
CA THR A 101 11.83 10.99 -4.22
C THR A 101 12.22 12.45 -4.45
N ARG A 102 11.77 13.09 -5.56
CA ARG A 102 12.15 14.46 -5.92
C ARG A 102 11.81 15.50 -4.86
N SER A 103 10.78 15.26 -4.08
CA SER A 103 10.32 16.15 -3.00
C SER A 103 10.96 15.86 -1.62
N VAL A 104 12.01 15.05 -1.54
CA VAL A 104 12.68 14.74 -0.25
C VAL A 104 13.20 16.01 0.44
N GLY A 105 13.80 16.95 -0.32
CA GLY A 105 14.26 18.22 0.23
C GLY A 105 13.12 19.09 0.78
N ASP A 106 11.99 19.13 0.06
CA ASP A 106 10.80 19.86 0.51
C ASP A 106 10.17 19.23 1.76
N ALA A 107 10.18 17.90 1.87
CA ALA A 107 9.76 17.22 3.09
C ALA A 107 10.66 17.56 4.29
N GLN A 108 11.97 17.70 4.09
CA GLN A 108 12.90 18.12 5.14
C GLN A 108 12.66 19.58 5.57
N LEU A 109 12.44 20.48 4.61
CA LEU A 109 12.09 21.88 4.89
C LEU A 109 10.79 22.01 5.68
N LEU A 110 9.76 21.24 5.29
CA LEU A 110 8.49 21.21 6.03
C LEU A 110 8.68 20.71 7.47
N ARG A 111 9.47 19.66 7.69
CA ARG A 111 9.78 19.17 9.04
C ARG A 111 10.54 20.17 9.91
N SER A 112 11.39 21.02 9.32
CA SER A 112 12.10 22.05 10.05
C SER A 112 11.24 23.27 10.39
N ALA A 113 10.16 23.49 9.63
CA ALA A 113 9.27 24.65 9.76
C ALA A 113 7.99 24.37 10.56
N LEU A 114 7.56 23.11 10.65
CA LEU A 114 6.29 22.69 11.23
C LEU A 114 6.48 21.63 12.31
N ASP A 115 5.50 21.52 13.18
CA ASP A 115 5.41 20.42 14.16
C ASP A 115 4.91 19.14 13.46
N ASP A 116 5.87 18.30 12.99
CA ASP A 116 5.56 17.01 12.34
C ASP A 116 4.73 16.10 13.25
N GLU A 117 4.92 16.17 14.57
CA GLU A 117 4.21 15.33 15.53
C GLU A 117 2.74 15.74 15.66
N ALA A 118 2.48 17.06 15.73
CA ALA A 118 1.12 17.59 15.75
C ALA A 118 0.37 17.34 14.43
N LEU A 119 1.02 17.52 13.28
CA LEU A 119 0.45 17.19 11.97
C LEU A 119 0.19 15.70 11.83
N HIS A 120 1.14 14.85 12.22
CA HIS A 120 0.99 13.39 12.22
C HIS A 120 -0.18 12.94 13.11
N ALA A 121 -0.34 13.53 14.28
CA ALA A 121 -1.44 13.20 15.18
C ALA A 121 -2.81 13.44 14.54
N ARG A 122 -2.97 14.51 13.74
CA ARG A 122 -4.22 14.84 13.04
C ARG A 122 -4.37 14.09 11.72
N THR A 123 -3.34 14.14 10.88
CA THR A 123 -3.41 13.60 9.50
C THR A 123 -3.11 12.11 9.41
N GLY A 124 -2.52 11.50 10.42
CA GLY A 124 -2.02 10.13 10.37
C GLY A 124 -0.83 9.93 9.45
N CYS A 125 -0.24 11.01 8.93
CA CYS A 125 0.87 10.99 7.96
C CYS A 125 2.04 11.83 8.47
N HIS A 126 3.25 11.31 8.40
CA HIS A 126 4.47 12.10 8.61
C HIS A 126 4.74 13.02 7.43
N LEU A 127 5.48 14.10 7.64
CA LEU A 127 5.99 14.94 6.55
C LEU A 127 7.07 14.16 5.78
N HIS A 128 6.70 13.57 4.66
CA HIS A 128 7.55 12.69 3.85
C HIS A 128 7.27 12.87 2.35
N SER A 129 8.26 12.59 1.50
CA SER A 129 8.14 12.72 0.03
C SER A 129 7.04 11.85 -0.60
N SER A 130 6.59 10.80 0.08
CA SER A 130 5.46 9.98 -0.39
C SER A 130 4.14 10.75 -0.40
N TYR A 131 3.97 11.79 0.44
CA TYR A 131 2.72 12.50 0.63
C TYR A 131 2.64 13.81 -0.15
N TRP A 132 1.43 14.30 -0.33
CA TRP A 132 1.13 15.46 -1.16
C TRP A 132 1.76 16.77 -0.68
N PRO A 133 1.85 17.11 0.62
CA PRO A 133 2.44 18.39 1.03
C PRO A 133 3.83 18.62 0.46
N ALA A 134 4.72 17.64 0.55
CA ALA A 134 6.07 17.75 -0.01
C ALA A 134 6.07 17.80 -1.53
N LYS A 135 5.24 16.99 -2.20
CA LYS A 135 5.12 16.97 -3.67
C LYS A 135 4.59 18.29 -4.22
N LEU A 136 3.57 18.86 -3.58
CA LEU A 136 2.97 20.13 -4.01
C LEU A 136 3.96 21.29 -3.86
N ARG A 137 4.72 21.34 -2.76
CA ARG A 137 5.81 22.31 -2.57
C ARG A 137 6.89 22.18 -3.64
N TRP A 138 7.32 20.96 -3.90
CA TRP A 138 8.28 20.66 -4.96
C TRP A 138 7.76 21.13 -6.32
N LEU A 139 6.49 20.84 -6.66
CA LEU A 139 5.87 21.26 -7.92
C LEU A 139 5.79 22.79 -8.03
N ALA A 140 5.39 23.47 -6.96
CA ALA A 140 5.32 24.94 -6.95
C ALA A 140 6.70 25.57 -7.19
N ARG A 141 7.77 24.97 -6.68
CA ARG A 141 9.14 25.46 -6.82
C ARG A 141 9.77 25.07 -8.18
N GLU A 142 9.68 23.80 -8.58
CA GLU A 142 10.40 23.27 -9.76
C GLU A 142 9.60 23.32 -11.05
N ARG A 143 8.27 23.33 -10.94
CA ARG A 143 7.32 23.29 -12.06
C ARG A 143 6.24 24.37 -11.92
N PRO A 144 6.59 25.65 -11.64
CA PRO A 144 5.60 26.68 -11.31
C PRO A 144 4.58 26.93 -12.42
N VAL A 145 4.99 26.84 -13.69
CA VAL A 145 4.09 27.01 -14.84
C VAL A 145 3.03 25.91 -14.88
N ASP A 146 3.42 24.66 -14.65
CA ASP A 146 2.49 23.54 -14.64
C ASP A 146 1.59 23.61 -13.40
N ALA A 147 2.15 23.90 -12.23
CA ALA A 147 1.40 24.02 -10.98
C ALA A 147 0.32 25.12 -11.05
N GLN A 148 0.61 26.28 -11.65
CA GLN A 148 -0.35 27.38 -11.82
C GLN A 148 -1.50 27.06 -12.79
N ARG A 149 -1.32 26.13 -13.70
CA ARG A 149 -2.37 25.68 -14.64
C ARG A 149 -3.31 24.65 -14.02
N VAL A 150 -2.94 24.06 -12.88
CA VAL A 150 -3.77 23.06 -12.19
C VAL A 150 -4.93 23.78 -11.50
N ALA A 151 -6.15 23.44 -11.90
CA ALA A 151 -7.36 23.91 -11.26
C ALA A 151 -7.74 23.04 -10.04
N ARG A 152 -7.44 21.72 -10.12
CA ARG A 152 -7.69 20.77 -9.03
C ARG A 152 -6.60 19.71 -8.96
N TRP A 153 -6.28 19.30 -7.74
CA TRP A 153 -5.42 18.17 -7.44
C TRP A 153 -6.28 16.98 -7.03
N GLY A 154 -5.91 15.79 -7.48
CA GLY A 154 -6.58 14.53 -7.16
C GLY A 154 -5.65 13.34 -7.35
N SER A 155 -6.21 12.16 -7.34
CA SER A 155 -5.53 10.89 -7.61
C SER A 155 -6.04 10.25 -8.92
N PHE A 156 -5.54 9.05 -9.22
CA PHE A 156 -6.10 8.27 -10.33
C PHE A 156 -7.59 7.91 -10.09
N GLY A 157 -8.02 7.79 -8.83
CA GLY A 157 -9.43 7.51 -8.50
C GLY A 157 -10.37 8.59 -9.03
N GLU A 158 -10.03 9.88 -8.84
CA GLU A 158 -10.80 10.99 -9.37
C GLU A 158 -10.74 11.04 -10.90
N PHE A 159 -9.60 10.73 -11.51
CA PHE A 159 -9.50 10.65 -12.97
C PHE A 159 -10.39 9.55 -13.55
N LEU A 160 -10.46 8.40 -12.90
CA LEU A 160 -11.36 7.31 -13.27
C LEU A 160 -12.82 7.78 -13.23
N GLU A 161 -13.24 8.42 -12.13
CA GLU A 161 -14.61 8.96 -12.02
C GLU A 161 -14.91 10.03 -13.06
N LEU A 162 -14.02 11.04 -13.27
CA LEU A 162 -14.18 12.05 -14.32
C LEU A 162 -14.31 11.43 -15.70
N SER A 163 -13.52 10.41 -16.00
CA SER A 163 -13.53 9.72 -17.29
C SER A 163 -14.86 8.99 -17.51
N LEU A 164 -15.34 8.27 -16.49
CA LEU A 164 -16.51 7.40 -16.57
C LEU A 164 -17.83 8.16 -16.43
N PHE A 165 -17.90 9.17 -15.56
CA PHE A 165 -19.15 9.85 -15.18
C PHE A 165 -19.16 11.35 -15.52
N GLY A 166 -18.00 11.98 -15.73
CA GLY A 166 -17.89 13.43 -16.01
C GLY A 166 -17.81 14.28 -14.75
N GLU A 167 -17.93 13.69 -13.58
CA GLU A 167 -17.76 14.31 -12.27
C GLU A 167 -17.00 13.36 -11.35
N ALA A 168 -16.35 13.91 -10.31
CA ALA A 168 -15.59 13.11 -9.35
C ALA A 168 -15.73 13.61 -7.92
N THR A 169 -15.47 12.70 -6.99
CA THR A 169 -15.30 12.97 -5.56
C THR A 169 -14.06 12.26 -5.06
N THR A 170 -13.41 12.81 -4.05
CA THR A 170 -12.34 12.10 -3.33
C THR A 170 -12.97 11.25 -2.23
N SER A 171 -12.77 9.95 -2.27
CA SER A 171 -13.20 9.10 -1.16
C SER A 171 -12.42 9.41 0.12
N VAL A 172 -13.07 9.24 1.27
CA VAL A 172 -12.43 9.38 2.58
C VAL A 172 -11.17 8.49 2.67
N SER A 173 -11.20 7.31 2.05
CA SER A 173 -10.06 6.41 1.99
C SER A 173 -8.88 7.04 1.23
N MET A 174 -9.12 7.55 0.03
CA MET A 174 -8.06 8.18 -0.77
C MET A 174 -7.55 9.48 -0.14
N ALA A 175 -8.46 10.32 0.37
CA ALA A 175 -8.12 11.56 1.07
C ALA A 175 -7.17 11.32 2.25
N SER A 176 -7.44 10.28 3.04
CA SER A 176 -6.68 9.96 4.26
C SER A 176 -5.21 9.60 4.01
N GLY A 177 -4.89 9.13 2.80
CA GLY A 177 -3.51 8.83 2.40
C GLY A 177 -2.75 9.99 1.78
N THR A 178 -3.34 11.19 1.71
CA THR A 178 -2.69 12.35 1.06
C THR A 178 -1.71 13.11 1.96
N GLY A 179 -1.91 13.04 3.29
CA GLY A 179 -1.25 13.90 4.26
C GLY A 179 -1.91 15.27 4.43
N LEU A 180 -3.11 15.48 3.82
CA LEU A 180 -3.90 16.71 3.89
C LEU A 180 -5.22 16.55 4.66
N PHE A 181 -5.51 15.36 5.16
CA PHE A 181 -6.82 15.00 5.71
C PHE A 181 -6.75 14.82 7.23
N ASP A 182 -7.62 15.51 7.97
CA ASP A 182 -7.82 15.31 9.41
C ASP A 182 -8.60 14.02 9.64
N GLN A 183 -7.94 13.02 10.23
CA GLN A 183 -8.50 11.69 10.44
C GLN A 183 -9.68 11.68 11.43
N ALA A 184 -9.63 12.54 12.45
CA ALA A 184 -10.67 12.60 13.47
C ALA A 184 -11.89 13.40 13.00
N ALA A 185 -11.65 14.56 12.40
CA ALA A 185 -12.71 15.45 11.92
C ALA A 185 -13.32 15.02 10.58
N ALA A 186 -12.67 14.06 9.87
CA ALA A 186 -13.06 13.58 8.53
C ALA A 186 -13.21 14.72 7.50
N ARG A 187 -12.29 15.67 7.51
CA ARG A 187 -12.23 16.83 6.62
C ARG A 187 -10.79 17.14 6.20
N TRP A 188 -10.62 18.04 5.26
CA TRP A 188 -9.29 18.57 4.93
C TRP A 188 -8.70 19.35 6.12
N ASP A 189 -7.43 19.13 6.45
CA ASP A 189 -6.72 19.80 7.54
C ASP A 189 -6.19 21.17 7.08
N PRO A 190 -6.62 22.29 7.71
CA PRO A 190 -6.26 23.63 7.25
C PRO A 190 -4.76 23.91 7.32
N GLU A 191 -4.05 23.38 8.33
CA GLU A 191 -2.61 23.58 8.48
C GLU A 191 -1.82 22.78 7.44
N ALA A 192 -2.26 21.55 7.17
CA ALA A 192 -1.66 20.72 6.11
C ALA A 192 -1.90 21.32 4.71
N LEU A 193 -3.08 21.91 4.45
CA LEU A 193 -3.35 22.66 3.22
C LEU A 193 -2.44 23.87 3.09
N ALA A 194 -2.29 24.66 4.16
CA ALA A 194 -1.39 25.83 4.19
C ALA A 194 0.08 25.39 3.98
N ALA A 195 0.50 24.28 4.59
CA ALA A 195 1.82 23.70 4.39
C ALA A 195 2.08 23.30 2.94
N ALA A 196 1.07 22.82 2.25
CA ALA A 196 1.11 22.45 0.83
C ALA A 196 0.92 23.64 -0.13
N GLU A 197 0.66 24.85 0.38
CA GLU A 197 0.37 26.08 -0.39
C GLU A 197 -0.85 25.93 -1.32
N ILE A 198 -1.87 25.20 -0.88
CA ILE A 198 -3.14 25.05 -1.59
C ILE A 198 -4.32 25.35 -0.67
N GLU A 199 -5.49 25.53 -1.28
CA GLU A 199 -6.77 25.72 -0.59
C GLU A 199 -7.70 24.54 -0.90
N GLU A 200 -8.75 24.36 -0.09
CA GLU A 200 -9.73 23.28 -0.27
C GLU A 200 -10.42 23.33 -1.64
N ARG A 201 -10.62 24.52 -2.24
CA ARG A 201 -11.18 24.66 -3.61
C ARG A 201 -10.32 23.99 -4.69
N HIS A 202 -9.04 23.74 -4.44
CA HIS A 202 -8.13 23.03 -5.33
C HIS A 202 -8.22 21.51 -5.19
N LEU A 203 -9.17 21.01 -4.39
CA LEU A 203 -9.41 19.58 -4.17
C LEU A 203 -10.84 19.22 -4.61
N PHE A 204 -11.10 17.94 -4.76
CA PHE A 204 -12.45 17.45 -5.00
C PHE A 204 -13.22 17.33 -3.67
N ARG A 205 -14.56 17.39 -3.76
CA ARG A 205 -15.45 17.17 -2.61
C ARG A 205 -15.20 15.78 -2.01
N LEU A 206 -15.15 15.71 -0.69
CA LEU A 206 -15.07 14.44 0.01
C LEU A 206 -16.38 13.66 -0.09
N ALA A 207 -16.27 12.36 -0.26
CA ALA A 207 -17.39 11.40 -0.26
C ALA A 207 -16.99 10.11 0.45
N ASP A 208 -17.97 9.28 0.76
CA ASP A 208 -17.72 7.93 1.26
C ASP A 208 -18.33 6.88 0.32
N ARG A 209 -17.99 5.63 0.56
CA ARG A 209 -18.48 4.46 -0.18
C ARG A 209 -20.01 4.27 -0.13
N THR A 210 -20.70 5.01 0.71
CA THR A 210 -22.16 5.05 0.75
C THR A 210 -22.79 5.84 -0.38
N GLU A 211 -21.97 6.57 -1.17
CA GLU A 211 -22.40 7.40 -2.31
C GLU A 211 -21.91 6.81 -3.64
N PRO A 212 -22.48 5.68 -4.13
CA PRO A 212 -22.02 5.07 -5.37
C PRO A 212 -22.40 5.90 -6.58
N ARG A 213 -21.52 5.93 -7.59
CA ARG A 213 -21.79 6.53 -8.90
C ARG A 213 -22.63 5.59 -9.76
N ARG A 214 -23.46 6.17 -10.61
CA ARG A 214 -24.25 5.48 -11.63
C ARG A 214 -24.34 6.33 -12.89
N GLY A 215 -24.73 5.72 -13.99
CA GLY A 215 -24.94 6.46 -15.24
C GLY A 215 -23.64 6.78 -15.98
N LEU A 216 -22.94 5.74 -16.41
CA LEU A 216 -21.76 5.88 -17.26
C LEU A 216 -22.00 6.84 -18.43
N ARG A 217 -21.01 7.69 -18.75
CA ARG A 217 -21.03 8.54 -19.95
C ARG A 217 -21.24 7.69 -21.21
N ALA A 218 -21.87 8.28 -22.22
CA ALA A 218 -22.30 7.59 -23.43
C ALA A 218 -21.23 6.71 -24.11
N PRO A 219 -19.94 7.08 -24.22
CA PRO A 219 -18.92 6.21 -24.79
C PRO A 219 -18.78 4.90 -24.01
N TRP A 220 -18.69 4.98 -22.69
CA TRP A 220 -18.52 3.83 -21.80
C TRP A 220 -19.80 3.02 -21.65
N ALA A 221 -20.96 3.68 -21.60
CA ALA A 221 -22.25 3.02 -21.56
C ALA A 221 -22.53 2.17 -22.84
N ARG A 222 -21.98 2.60 -23.99
CA ARG A 222 -22.03 1.81 -25.25
C ARG A 222 -21.02 0.66 -25.22
N ARG A 223 -19.82 0.90 -24.65
CA ARG A 223 -18.77 -0.11 -24.58
C ARG A 223 -19.12 -1.24 -23.60
N TRP A 224 -19.71 -0.88 -22.44
CA TRP A 224 -20.09 -1.81 -21.38
C TRP A 224 -21.58 -1.70 -21.03
N PRO A 225 -22.50 -2.19 -21.89
CA PRO A 225 -23.94 -2.07 -21.65
C PRO A 225 -24.40 -2.70 -20.33
N ALA A 226 -23.77 -3.80 -19.92
CA ALA A 226 -24.06 -4.51 -18.67
C ALA A 226 -23.71 -3.69 -17.40
N LEU A 227 -22.85 -2.68 -17.49
CA LEU A 227 -22.43 -1.82 -16.38
C LEU A 227 -23.22 -0.51 -16.29
N ARG A 228 -24.17 -0.25 -17.20
CA ARG A 228 -24.93 1.01 -17.21
C ARG A 228 -25.70 1.28 -15.93
N THR A 229 -26.23 0.22 -15.31
CA THR A 229 -27.04 0.31 -14.09
C THR A 229 -26.27 -0.09 -12.84
N ALA A 230 -25.04 -0.58 -12.99
CA ALA A 230 -24.19 -0.96 -11.87
C ALA A 230 -23.87 0.22 -10.95
N SER A 231 -23.80 -0.02 -9.66
CA SER A 231 -23.30 0.93 -8.66
C SER A 231 -21.77 0.90 -8.66
N TRP A 232 -21.13 2.02 -8.98
CA TRP A 232 -19.67 2.15 -8.91
C TRP A 232 -19.29 2.83 -7.62
N PHE A 233 -18.52 2.14 -6.80
CA PHE A 233 -18.02 2.69 -5.54
C PHE A 233 -16.70 3.41 -5.77
N SER A 234 -16.55 4.60 -5.18
CA SER A 234 -15.32 5.38 -5.25
C SER A 234 -14.11 4.57 -4.77
N ALA A 235 -12.94 4.89 -5.30
CA ALA A 235 -11.71 4.15 -5.02
C ALA A 235 -11.40 4.10 -3.52
N VAL A 236 -11.00 2.92 -3.06
CA VAL A 236 -10.39 2.68 -1.75
C VAL A 236 -8.89 2.47 -1.95
N GLY A 237 -8.06 2.89 -1.02
CA GLY A 237 -6.63 2.66 -1.12
C GLY A 237 -6.28 1.16 -1.12
N ASP A 238 -5.35 0.79 -1.98
CA ASP A 238 -4.91 -0.60 -2.20
C ASP A 238 -4.52 -1.33 -0.91
N GLY A 239 -3.82 -0.63 0.01
CA GLY A 239 -3.44 -1.22 1.29
C GLY A 239 -4.64 -1.49 2.21
N ALA A 240 -5.71 -0.65 2.19
CA ALA A 240 -6.93 -0.92 2.93
C ALA A 240 -7.69 -2.10 2.31
N ALA A 241 -7.85 -2.10 0.99
CA ALA A 241 -8.48 -3.19 0.28
C ALA A 241 -7.73 -4.52 0.51
N SER A 242 -6.38 -4.53 0.41
CA SER A 242 -5.55 -5.70 0.70
C SER A 242 -5.74 -6.23 2.12
N ASN A 243 -5.86 -5.34 3.11
CA ASN A 243 -6.12 -5.73 4.49
C ASN A 243 -7.47 -6.45 4.64
N ILE A 244 -8.52 -5.86 4.08
CA ILE A 244 -9.87 -6.43 4.07
C ILE A 244 -9.89 -7.77 3.33
N GLY A 245 -9.27 -7.84 2.15
CA GLY A 245 -9.23 -9.07 1.34
C GLY A 245 -8.41 -10.19 1.94
N SER A 246 -7.45 -9.90 2.81
CA SER A 246 -6.70 -10.89 3.61
C SER A 246 -7.44 -11.31 4.90
N ASP A 247 -8.74 -10.98 5.02
CA ASP A 247 -9.56 -11.27 6.20
C ASP A 247 -9.11 -10.58 7.50
N CYS A 248 -8.29 -9.53 7.40
CA CYS A 248 -7.85 -8.69 8.50
C CYS A 248 -8.76 -7.46 8.60
N VAL A 249 -10.02 -7.68 8.99
CA VAL A 249 -11.12 -6.71 8.92
C VAL A 249 -11.43 -6.01 10.25
N ASP A 250 -10.76 -6.44 11.32
CA ASP A 250 -10.94 -5.96 12.69
C ASP A 250 -9.62 -6.08 13.49
N PRO A 251 -9.57 -5.62 14.77
CA PRO A 251 -8.36 -5.69 15.58
C PRO A 251 -7.89 -7.11 15.96
N ALA A 252 -8.67 -8.17 15.69
CA ALA A 252 -8.27 -9.54 15.97
C ALA A 252 -7.22 -10.10 15.02
N ARG A 253 -6.93 -9.39 13.91
CA ARG A 253 -5.96 -9.83 12.91
C ARG A 253 -5.09 -8.69 12.40
N ILE A 254 -3.78 -8.89 12.43
CA ILE A 254 -2.78 -8.02 11.79
C ILE A 254 -2.43 -8.61 10.42
N ALA A 255 -2.56 -7.84 9.36
CA ALA A 255 -2.06 -8.22 8.04
C ALA A 255 -0.57 -7.94 7.93
N LEU A 256 0.21 -8.94 7.54
CA LEU A 256 1.60 -8.85 7.11
C LEU A 256 1.64 -9.08 5.60
N ASN A 257 1.97 -8.05 4.84
CA ASN A 257 2.11 -8.19 3.39
C ASN A 257 3.55 -7.94 2.97
N VAL A 258 4.15 -8.86 2.21
CA VAL A 258 5.49 -8.70 1.63
C VAL A 258 5.43 -8.95 0.13
N GLY A 259 5.33 -7.85 -0.60
CA GLY A 259 5.49 -7.77 -2.05
C GLY A 259 6.86 -7.19 -2.40
N THR A 260 6.92 -6.20 -3.29
CA THR A 260 8.12 -5.40 -3.57
C THR A 260 8.59 -4.66 -2.33
N SER A 261 7.68 -4.01 -1.62
CA SER A 261 7.83 -3.44 -0.27
C SER A 261 7.10 -4.32 0.74
N ALA A 262 7.16 -3.96 2.05
CA ALA A 262 6.43 -4.70 3.05
C ALA A 262 5.61 -3.78 3.97
N ALA A 263 4.59 -4.35 4.63
CA ALA A 263 3.78 -3.62 5.58
C ALA A 263 3.12 -4.54 6.60
N LEU A 264 2.95 -4.02 7.82
CA LEU A 264 2.10 -4.56 8.86
C LEU A 264 0.95 -3.58 9.15
N ARG A 265 -0.29 -4.09 9.21
CA ARG A 265 -1.49 -3.25 9.31
C ARG A 265 -2.57 -3.93 10.14
N VAL A 266 -3.30 -3.13 10.91
CA VAL A 266 -4.49 -3.56 11.65
C VAL A 266 -5.66 -2.63 11.35
N VAL A 267 -6.86 -3.18 11.22
CA VAL A 267 -8.10 -2.40 11.10
C VAL A 267 -8.62 -2.07 12.47
N THR A 268 -9.00 -0.81 12.69
CA THR A 268 -9.63 -0.32 13.92
C THR A 268 -10.83 0.56 13.63
N ARG A 269 -11.73 0.68 14.59
CA ARG A 269 -12.84 1.66 14.58
C ARG A 269 -12.56 2.86 15.48
N ASP A 270 -11.46 2.83 16.23
CA ASP A 270 -11.03 3.97 17.04
C ASP A 270 -10.29 4.98 16.17
N HIS A 271 -10.83 6.19 16.13
CA HIS A 271 -10.26 7.32 15.39
C HIS A 271 -9.82 8.45 16.32
N SER A 272 -10.06 8.32 17.62
CA SER A 272 -9.83 9.38 18.61
C SER A 272 -8.37 9.51 19.01
N ALA A 273 -7.67 8.38 19.20
CA ALA A 273 -6.27 8.39 19.57
C ALA A 273 -5.38 8.63 18.34
N PRO A 274 -4.31 9.43 18.42
CA PRO A 274 -3.33 9.57 17.34
C PRO A 274 -2.65 8.22 17.04
N PRO A 275 -2.20 7.96 15.82
CA PRO A 275 -1.43 6.74 15.54
C PRO A 275 -0.10 6.78 16.29
N PRO A 276 0.45 5.62 16.74
CA PRO A 276 1.77 5.57 17.34
C PRO A 276 2.82 6.21 16.43
N ARG A 277 3.78 6.94 17.02
CA ARG A 277 4.89 7.53 16.27
C ARG A 277 5.64 6.45 15.47
N GLY A 278 5.91 6.74 14.20
CA GLY A 278 6.53 5.78 13.28
C GLY A 278 5.54 4.94 12.46
N LEU A 279 4.26 4.92 12.85
CA LEU A 279 3.18 4.35 12.07
C LEU A 279 2.41 5.45 11.31
N TRP A 280 1.53 5.03 10.45
CA TRP A 280 0.55 5.88 9.78
C TRP A 280 -0.86 5.37 10.06
N ARG A 281 -1.87 6.25 9.86
CA ARG A 281 -3.29 5.88 9.87
C ARG A 281 -3.94 6.38 8.60
N TYR A 282 -4.68 5.48 7.91
CA TYR A 282 -5.54 5.85 6.80
C TYR A 282 -6.93 5.29 6.99
N ARG A 283 -7.90 5.88 6.36
CA ARG A 283 -9.28 5.41 6.41
C ARG A 283 -9.51 4.26 5.41
N VAL A 284 -10.33 3.30 5.81
CA VAL A 284 -11.02 2.40 4.89
C VAL A 284 -12.30 3.10 4.41
N ASP A 285 -13.03 3.67 5.35
CA ASP A 285 -14.29 4.42 5.21
C ASP A 285 -14.52 5.29 6.46
N HIS A 286 -15.69 5.91 6.59
CA HIS A 286 -16.02 6.69 7.79
C HIS A 286 -15.95 5.90 9.10
N ALA A 287 -16.27 4.61 9.08
CA ALA A 287 -16.36 3.77 10.27
C ALA A 287 -15.05 3.07 10.64
N ARG A 288 -14.12 2.93 9.70
CA ARG A 288 -12.91 2.10 9.88
C ARG A 288 -11.66 2.81 9.40
N SER A 289 -10.58 2.60 10.14
CA SER A 289 -9.22 2.98 9.75
C SER A 289 -8.31 1.76 9.69
N VAL A 290 -7.24 1.88 8.92
CA VAL A 290 -6.08 0.99 8.96
C VAL A 290 -4.94 1.76 9.63
N VAL A 291 -4.40 1.22 10.71
CA VAL A 291 -3.16 1.69 11.35
C VAL A 291 -2.05 0.75 10.97
N GLY A 292 -0.92 1.27 10.55
CA GLY A 292 0.18 0.41 10.12
C GLY A 292 1.50 1.11 9.90
N GLY A 293 2.50 0.28 9.61
CA GLY A 293 3.81 0.72 9.16
C GLY A 293 4.19 0.01 7.87
N SER A 294 4.83 0.75 6.98
CA SER A 294 5.32 0.21 5.71
C SER A 294 6.82 0.42 5.62
N THR A 295 7.54 -0.60 5.17
CA THR A 295 8.94 -0.48 4.80
C THR A 295 9.05 -0.29 3.29
N SER A 296 10.05 0.45 2.83
CA SER A 296 10.36 0.55 1.40
C SER A 296 10.92 -0.77 0.86
N GLU A 297 11.45 -1.55 1.75
CA GLU A 297 12.09 -2.83 1.52
C GLU A 297 11.14 -3.99 1.81
N GLY A 298 11.23 -5.00 0.96
CA GLY A 298 10.55 -6.28 1.01
C GLY A 298 11.21 -7.21 0.00
N GLY A 299 10.45 -7.75 -0.95
CA GLY A 299 10.97 -8.59 -2.01
C GLY A 299 11.95 -7.92 -2.98
N ASN A 300 11.97 -6.58 -3.04
CA ASN A 300 12.98 -5.83 -3.79
C ASN A 300 14.40 -6.07 -3.28
N VAL A 301 14.59 -6.27 -1.98
CA VAL A 301 15.91 -6.62 -1.40
C VAL A 301 16.36 -7.99 -1.89
N HIS A 302 15.47 -8.99 -1.86
CA HIS A 302 15.75 -10.30 -2.44
C HIS A 302 16.09 -10.21 -3.93
N ALA A 303 15.28 -9.48 -4.71
CA ALA A 303 15.51 -9.29 -6.14
C ALA A 303 16.85 -8.60 -6.43
N TRP A 304 17.19 -7.55 -5.66
CA TRP A 304 18.48 -6.88 -5.75
C TRP A 304 19.65 -7.83 -5.44
N CYS A 305 19.57 -8.60 -4.35
CA CYS A 305 20.59 -9.60 -4.04
C CYS A 305 20.78 -10.62 -5.16
N ARG A 306 19.67 -11.11 -5.76
CA ARG A 306 19.71 -12.02 -6.93
C ARG A 306 20.39 -11.40 -8.15
N GLN A 307 20.29 -10.11 -8.32
CA GLN A 307 20.89 -9.39 -9.44
C GLN A 307 22.39 -9.13 -9.25
N VAL A 308 22.83 -8.84 -8.02
CA VAL A 308 24.20 -8.37 -7.75
C VAL A 308 25.12 -9.45 -7.17
N LEU A 309 24.56 -10.53 -6.60
CA LEU A 309 25.31 -11.62 -6.00
C LEU A 309 25.29 -12.85 -6.93
N HIS A 310 26.40 -13.60 -6.95
CA HIS A 310 26.47 -14.89 -7.63
C HIS A 310 25.86 -15.98 -6.72
N LEU A 311 24.56 -16.16 -6.83
CA LEU A 311 23.78 -17.14 -6.07
C LEU A 311 23.49 -18.38 -6.93
N GLY A 312 23.37 -19.54 -6.29
CA GLY A 312 22.95 -20.79 -6.93
C GLY A 312 21.48 -20.76 -7.39
N ARG A 313 20.94 -21.92 -7.70
CA ARG A 313 19.53 -22.10 -8.08
C ARG A 313 18.62 -21.76 -6.90
N ASP A 314 17.37 -21.42 -7.19
CA ASP A 314 16.42 -20.98 -6.16
C ASP A 314 16.14 -22.05 -5.11
N ASP A 315 16.08 -23.34 -5.51
CA ASP A 315 15.89 -24.46 -4.59
C ASP A 315 17.11 -24.69 -3.67
N GLU A 316 18.33 -24.52 -4.19
CA GLU A 316 19.57 -24.63 -3.42
C GLU A 316 19.70 -23.47 -2.41
N VAL A 317 19.37 -22.26 -2.85
CA VAL A 317 19.38 -21.07 -2.00
C VAL A 317 18.35 -21.19 -0.88
N GLU A 318 17.12 -21.63 -1.21
CA GLU A 318 16.04 -21.81 -0.22
C GLU A 318 16.45 -22.86 0.83
N ALA A 319 17.04 -24.00 0.41
CA ALA A 319 17.55 -25.02 1.33
C ALA A 319 18.68 -24.49 2.22
N ALA A 320 19.59 -23.69 1.64
CA ALA A 320 20.68 -23.08 2.40
C ALA A 320 20.15 -22.08 3.45
N LEU A 321 19.22 -21.20 3.07
CA LEU A 321 18.58 -20.25 3.99
C LEU A 321 17.88 -20.95 5.16
N ALA A 322 17.20 -22.08 4.89
CA ALA A 322 16.54 -22.86 5.92
C ALA A 322 17.51 -23.57 6.89
N ALA A 323 18.76 -23.82 6.47
CA ALA A 323 19.76 -24.50 7.26
C ALA A 323 20.69 -23.57 8.05
N LEU A 324 20.77 -22.29 7.67
CA LEU A 324 21.64 -21.31 8.32
C LEU A 324 21.11 -20.94 9.72
N PRO A 325 22.00 -20.80 10.71
CA PRO A 325 21.59 -20.37 12.05
C PRO A 325 21.16 -18.90 12.03
N ALA A 326 20.11 -18.57 12.76
CA ALA A 326 19.65 -17.19 12.93
C ALA A 326 20.79 -16.28 13.36
N ASP A 327 20.99 -15.16 12.65
CA ASP A 327 22.05 -14.16 12.91
C ASP A 327 23.48 -14.76 12.96
N GLY A 328 23.70 -15.90 12.27
CA GLY A 328 24.96 -16.62 12.31
C GLY A 328 26.07 -16.09 11.40
N HIS A 329 25.74 -15.22 10.46
CA HIS A 329 26.64 -14.67 9.43
C HIS A 329 27.61 -13.57 9.91
N GLY A 330 27.39 -13.01 11.11
CA GLY A 330 28.23 -11.95 11.69
C GLY A 330 28.12 -10.58 11.01
N LEU A 331 27.15 -10.40 10.12
CA LEU A 331 26.88 -9.15 9.40
C LEU A 331 25.81 -8.30 10.11
N THR A 332 25.85 -7.00 9.90
CA THR A 332 24.73 -6.10 10.22
C THR A 332 24.36 -5.33 8.97
N VAL A 333 23.10 -5.44 8.54
CA VAL A 333 22.62 -4.80 7.31
C VAL A 333 21.56 -3.75 7.65
N LEU A 334 21.70 -2.55 7.05
CA LEU A 334 20.64 -1.56 6.93
C LEU A 334 20.05 -1.73 5.54
N PRO A 335 18.80 -2.18 5.38
CA PRO A 335 18.29 -2.58 4.07
C PRO A 335 17.78 -1.41 3.21
N HIS A 336 18.05 -0.14 3.55
CA HIS A 336 17.46 1.08 2.99
C HIS A 336 17.85 1.36 1.53
N LEU A 337 17.50 0.45 0.61
CA LEU A 337 17.78 0.60 -0.83
C LEU A 337 16.95 1.73 -1.45
N ALA A 338 15.74 1.98 -0.94
CA ALA A 338 14.80 2.99 -1.41
C ALA A 338 14.45 4.05 -0.34
N GLY A 339 15.35 4.28 0.61
CA GLY A 339 15.10 5.17 1.75
C GLY A 339 14.27 4.50 2.84
N GLU A 340 14.16 5.14 4.01
CA GLU A 340 13.41 4.61 5.14
C GLU A 340 12.00 5.23 5.20
N ARG A 341 10.99 4.36 5.29
CA ARG A 341 9.63 4.68 5.73
C ARG A 341 9.47 4.35 7.22
N SER A 342 8.51 3.53 7.61
CA SER A 342 8.37 3.11 9.01
C SER A 342 9.59 2.33 9.53
N PRO A 343 9.97 2.52 10.80
CA PRO A 343 9.40 3.44 11.76
C PRO A 343 10.06 4.84 11.77
N GLY A 344 11.22 5.04 11.14
CA GLY A 344 12.03 6.28 11.28
C GLY A 344 11.66 7.40 10.29
N TRP A 345 11.05 7.08 9.16
CA TRP A 345 10.62 8.02 8.12
C TRP A 345 11.75 8.92 7.57
N ARG A 346 12.96 8.38 7.47
CA ARG A 346 14.15 9.08 6.98
C ARG A 346 14.41 8.73 5.52
N GLY A 347 13.70 9.37 4.60
CA GLY A 347 13.74 9.08 3.16
C GLY A 347 15.12 9.21 2.52
N GLY A 348 16.06 9.94 3.12
CA GLY A 348 17.45 10.07 2.65
C GLY A 348 18.38 8.91 3.03
N ARG A 349 17.94 7.97 3.87
CA ARG A 349 18.77 6.81 4.29
C ARG A 349 19.16 5.93 3.10
N ARG A 350 20.32 5.27 3.20
CA ARG A 350 20.85 4.36 2.20
C ARG A 350 21.21 3.02 2.81
N GLY A 351 21.23 1.98 1.99
CA GLY A 351 21.63 0.63 2.38
C GLY A 351 23.10 0.57 2.81
N LEU A 352 23.40 -0.28 3.80
CA LEU A 352 24.75 -0.52 4.32
C LEU A 352 24.89 -1.98 4.75
N VAL A 353 26.04 -2.57 4.45
CA VAL A 353 26.44 -3.90 4.93
C VAL A 353 27.73 -3.73 5.73
N GLY A 354 27.69 -4.03 7.03
CA GLY A 354 28.84 -4.02 7.92
C GLY A 354 29.22 -5.41 8.39
N GLY A 355 30.52 -5.62 8.73
CA GLY A 355 31.01 -6.88 9.28
C GLY A 355 31.53 -7.89 8.24
N LEU A 356 31.74 -7.48 6.99
CA LEU A 356 32.30 -8.35 5.94
C LEU A 356 33.66 -8.90 6.32
N ARG A 357 33.90 -10.17 6.02
CA ARG A 357 35.18 -10.89 6.19
C ARG A 357 35.54 -11.61 4.89
N LEU A 358 36.76 -12.11 4.78
CA LEU A 358 37.24 -12.84 3.60
C LEU A 358 36.47 -14.14 3.33
N ASP A 359 35.91 -14.73 4.35
CA ASP A 359 35.10 -15.96 4.28
C ASP A 359 33.62 -15.73 4.12
N THR A 360 33.16 -14.46 4.08
CA THR A 360 31.74 -14.12 3.87
C THR A 360 31.27 -14.55 2.49
N SER A 361 30.31 -15.45 2.43
CA SER A 361 29.73 -15.94 1.17
C SER A 361 28.60 -15.07 0.64
N ALA A 362 28.22 -15.27 -0.63
CA ALA A 362 27.07 -14.61 -1.24
C ALA A 362 25.74 -14.98 -0.54
N VAL A 363 25.64 -16.22 -0.02
CA VAL A 363 24.45 -16.68 0.71
C VAL A 363 24.37 -16.02 2.10
N ASP A 364 25.50 -15.78 2.77
CA ASP A 364 25.53 -15.05 4.04
C ASP A 364 25.03 -13.61 3.87
N ILE A 365 25.42 -12.95 2.78
CA ILE A 365 24.95 -11.58 2.47
C ILE A 365 23.44 -11.57 2.17
N LEU A 366 22.95 -12.56 1.40
CA LEU A 366 21.50 -12.69 1.14
C LEU A 366 20.75 -12.95 2.45
N HIS A 367 21.21 -13.91 3.27
CA HIS A 367 20.58 -14.26 4.54
C HIS A 367 20.49 -13.04 5.45
N ALA A 368 21.61 -12.32 5.64
CA ALA A 368 21.67 -11.09 6.43
C ALA A 368 20.73 -10.00 5.89
N ALA A 369 20.59 -9.86 4.57
CA ALA A 369 19.70 -8.89 3.95
C ALA A 369 18.21 -9.25 4.18
N LEU A 370 17.84 -10.51 4.10
CA LEU A 370 16.48 -10.99 4.38
C LEU A 370 16.14 -10.88 5.87
N GLU A 371 17.08 -11.22 6.73
CA GLU A 371 16.95 -11.01 8.18
C GLU A 371 16.80 -9.51 8.50
N ALA A 372 17.58 -8.64 7.87
CA ALA A 372 17.50 -7.21 8.09
C ALA A 372 16.09 -6.65 7.78
N VAL A 373 15.42 -7.12 6.73
CA VAL A 373 14.03 -6.80 6.45
C VAL A 373 13.10 -7.34 7.55
N ALA A 374 13.32 -8.57 8.00
CA ALA A 374 12.54 -9.18 9.08
C ALA A 374 12.69 -8.43 10.41
N LEU A 375 13.91 -7.96 10.74
CA LEU A 375 14.17 -7.11 11.92
C LEU A 375 13.42 -5.77 11.84
N ARG A 376 13.38 -5.13 10.65
CA ARG A 376 12.57 -3.89 10.44
C ARG A 376 11.08 -4.18 10.63
N LEU A 377 10.58 -5.29 10.10
CA LEU A 377 9.20 -5.72 10.30
C LEU A 377 8.90 -6.01 11.78
N ALA A 378 9.83 -6.61 12.53
CA ALA A 378 9.68 -6.81 13.97
C ALA A 378 9.57 -5.48 14.74
N MET A 379 10.35 -4.47 14.37
CA MET A 379 10.22 -3.12 14.95
C MET A 379 8.84 -2.50 14.65
N VAL A 380 8.36 -2.63 13.42
CA VAL A 380 7.02 -2.15 13.02
C VAL A 380 5.94 -2.95 13.77
N TYR A 381 6.09 -4.27 13.88
CA TYR A 381 5.16 -5.11 14.63
C TYR A 381 5.04 -4.67 16.10
N GLY A 382 6.15 -4.36 16.76
CA GLY A 382 6.15 -3.85 18.13
C GLY A 382 5.32 -2.57 18.32
N LEU A 383 5.17 -1.76 17.27
CA LEU A 383 4.33 -0.56 17.27
C LEU A 383 2.87 -0.85 16.89
N VAL A 384 2.61 -1.81 15.99
CA VAL A 384 1.28 -2.18 15.50
C VAL A 384 0.53 -3.07 16.49
N ALA A 385 1.22 -4.01 17.14
CA ALA A 385 0.60 -4.99 18.03
C ALA A 385 -0.23 -4.36 19.17
N PRO A 386 0.19 -3.25 19.81
CA PRO A 386 -0.65 -2.57 20.81
C PRO A 386 -1.96 -1.99 20.24
N CYS A 387 -2.08 -1.80 18.92
CA CYS A 387 -3.31 -1.35 18.26
C CYS A 387 -4.26 -2.51 17.93
N ALA A 388 -3.82 -3.75 18.10
CA ALA A 388 -4.60 -4.97 17.90
C ALA A 388 -5.19 -5.49 19.21
N SER A 389 -6.16 -6.40 19.11
CA SER A 389 -6.73 -7.08 20.28
C SER A 389 -5.69 -8.03 20.92
N ALA A 390 -5.82 -8.25 22.23
CA ALA A 390 -5.04 -9.30 22.89
C ALA A 390 -5.33 -10.66 22.24
N GLY A 391 -4.27 -11.42 21.95
CA GLY A 391 -4.38 -12.71 21.28
C GLY A 391 -4.68 -12.62 19.76
N HIS A 392 -4.39 -11.49 19.14
CA HIS A 392 -4.52 -11.33 17.67
C HIS A 392 -3.72 -12.37 16.89
N ALA A 393 -4.15 -12.66 15.67
CA ALA A 393 -3.37 -13.46 14.72
C ALA A 393 -2.61 -12.54 13.73
N VAL A 394 -1.45 -13.00 13.25
CA VAL A 394 -0.71 -12.35 12.16
C VAL A 394 -0.93 -13.14 10.88
N ILE A 395 -1.53 -12.51 9.87
CA ILE A 395 -1.90 -13.13 8.59
C ILE A 395 -0.95 -12.63 7.51
N ALA A 396 -0.13 -13.54 6.99
CA ALA A 396 0.86 -13.23 5.95
C ALA A 396 0.26 -13.37 4.55
N SER A 397 0.65 -12.46 3.66
CA SER A 397 0.33 -12.48 2.23
C SER A 397 1.45 -11.84 1.41
N GLY A 398 1.34 -11.94 0.10
CA GLY A 398 2.27 -11.30 -0.84
C GLY A 398 3.24 -12.27 -1.50
N GLY A 399 3.51 -12.01 -2.79
CA GLY A 399 4.23 -12.94 -3.65
C GLY A 399 5.70 -13.19 -3.28
N ALA A 400 6.33 -12.32 -2.48
CA ALA A 400 7.69 -12.55 -2.02
C ALA A 400 7.75 -13.67 -0.97
N LEU A 401 6.84 -13.67 0.01
CA LEU A 401 6.76 -14.74 1.01
C LEU A 401 6.24 -16.04 0.42
N GLY A 402 5.31 -16.01 -0.52
CA GLY A 402 4.79 -17.21 -1.18
C GLY A 402 5.86 -18.02 -1.92
N ARG A 403 7.03 -17.44 -2.18
CA ARG A 403 8.16 -18.11 -2.83
C ARG A 403 9.25 -18.59 -1.87
N SER A 404 9.19 -18.20 -0.58
CA SER A 404 10.22 -18.58 0.40
C SER A 404 9.61 -18.88 1.76
N ARG A 405 9.56 -20.16 2.08
CA ARG A 405 9.15 -20.67 3.41
C ARG A 405 10.18 -20.29 4.47
N ALA A 406 11.49 -20.36 4.11
CA ALA A 406 12.58 -19.99 4.99
C ALA A 406 12.46 -18.53 5.42
N TRP A 407 12.19 -17.61 4.48
CA TRP A 407 12.02 -16.20 4.84
C TRP A 407 10.76 -15.94 5.67
N THR A 408 9.67 -16.68 5.42
CA THR A 408 8.46 -16.59 6.25
C THR A 408 8.74 -17.04 7.69
N GLN A 409 9.53 -18.12 7.87
CA GLN A 409 9.97 -18.57 9.20
C GLN A 409 10.88 -17.53 9.88
N ILE A 410 11.86 -16.98 9.17
CA ILE A 410 12.72 -15.89 9.66
C ILE A 410 11.89 -14.71 10.17
N ILE A 411 10.84 -14.32 9.45
CA ILE A 411 9.95 -13.23 9.88
C ILE A 411 9.16 -13.63 11.13
N ALA A 412 8.62 -14.85 11.20
CA ALA A 412 7.91 -15.33 12.38
C ALA A 412 8.83 -15.32 13.60
N ASP A 413 10.08 -15.81 13.46
CA ASP A 413 11.10 -15.82 14.50
C ASP A 413 11.48 -14.40 14.94
N ALA A 414 11.68 -13.47 13.98
CA ALA A 414 12.03 -12.08 14.28
C ALA A 414 10.90 -11.34 15.02
N ILE A 415 9.65 -11.55 14.60
CA ILE A 415 8.45 -10.96 15.25
C ILE A 415 8.20 -11.61 16.63
N GLY A 416 8.55 -12.90 16.80
CA GLY A 416 8.27 -13.67 18.00
C GLY A 416 6.80 -14.02 18.18
N HIS A 417 6.04 -14.08 17.06
CA HIS A 417 4.61 -14.38 17.04
C HIS A 417 4.30 -15.33 15.87
N PRO A 418 3.35 -16.29 16.05
CA PRO A 418 2.93 -17.16 14.95
C PRO A 418 2.44 -16.36 13.74
N VAL A 419 2.89 -16.73 12.55
CA VAL A 419 2.51 -16.13 11.27
C VAL A 419 1.77 -17.16 10.45
N THR A 420 0.51 -16.89 10.10
CA THR A 420 -0.35 -17.80 9.35
C THR A 420 -0.51 -17.30 7.92
N TRP A 421 -0.34 -18.18 6.95
CA TRP A 421 -0.45 -17.85 5.54
C TRP A 421 -1.91 -17.60 5.11
N SER A 422 -2.16 -16.52 4.38
CA SER A 422 -3.44 -16.31 3.70
C SER A 422 -3.48 -17.13 2.43
N ALA A 423 -4.57 -17.88 2.21
CA ALA A 423 -4.78 -18.62 0.97
C ALA A 423 -5.25 -17.69 -0.19
N GLU A 424 -5.55 -16.41 0.09
CA GLU A 424 -6.05 -15.47 -0.91
C GLU A 424 -4.90 -14.85 -1.74
N PRO A 425 -4.77 -15.17 -3.02
CA PRO A 425 -3.69 -14.65 -3.85
C PRO A 425 -3.91 -13.19 -4.26
N GLU A 426 -5.18 -12.74 -4.33
CA GLU A 426 -5.58 -11.44 -4.89
C GLU A 426 -6.29 -10.58 -3.85
N ALA A 427 -5.65 -10.42 -2.69
CA ALA A 427 -6.25 -9.77 -1.54
C ALA A 427 -6.80 -8.36 -1.84
N THR A 428 -6.08 -7.52 -2.61
CA THR A 428 -6.56 -6.17 -2.95
C THR A 428 -7.86 -6.22 -3.75
N SER A 429 -7.89 -7.03 -4.78
CA SER A 429 -9.07 -7.22 -5.63
C SER A 429 -10.26 -7.76 -4.82
N ARG A 430 -10.01 -8.82 -4.01
CA ARG A 430 -11.04 -9.37 -3.13
C ARG A 430 -11.58 -8.34 -2.12
N GLY A 431 -10.71 -7.53 -1.54
CA GLY A 431 -11.10 -6.49 -0.59
C GLY A 431 -12.00 -5.42 -1.21
N ALA A 432 -11.71 -5.00 -2.43
CA ALA A 432 -12.58 -4.08 -3.19
C ALA A 432 -13.96 -4.70 -3.44
N ALA A 433 -14.02 -6.00 -3.77
CA ALA A 433 -15.29 -6.71 -3.93
C ALA A 433 -16.07 -6.82 -2.62
N LEU A 434 -15.41 -7.20 -1.52
CA LEU A 434 -16.04 -7.33 -0.19
C LEU A 434 -16.63 -6.01 0.29
N LEU A 435 -15.90 -4.90 0.14
CA LEU A 435 -16.39 -3.57 0.49
C LEU A 435 -17.61 -3.17 -0.35
N ALA A 436 -17.64 -3.52 -1.63
CA ALA A 436 -18.79 -3.28 -2.50
C ALA A 436 -20.00 -4.13 -2.10
N LEU A 437 -19.80 -5.42 -1.76
CA LEU A 437 -20.84 -6.33 -1.29
C LEU A 437 -21.45 -5.88 0.04
N GLU A 438 -20.62 -5.40 0.97
CA GLU A 438 -21.08 -4.84 2.23
C GLU A 438 -21.89 -3.55 2.01
N ALA A 439 -21.40 -2.65 1.15
CA ALA A 439 -22.12 -1.41 0.82
C ALA A 439 -23.46 -1.64 0.11
N LEU A 440 -23.61 -2.75 -0.61
CA LEU A 440 -24.89 -3.20 -1.20
C LEU A 440 -25.81 -3.88 -0.19
N GLY A 441 -25.38 -4.13 1.05
CA GLY A 441 -26.12 -4.91 2.06
C GLY A 441 -26.22 -6.41 1.72
N VAL A 442 -25.37 -6.93 0.82
CA VAL A 442 -25.31 -8.36 0.48
C VAL A 442 -24.55 -9.13 1.56
N LEU A 443 -23.48 -8.55 2.07
CA LEU A 443 -22.78 -9.05 3.27
C LEU A 443 -23.22 -8.24 4.46
N PRO A 444 -23.61 -8.87 5.58
CA PRO A 444 -24.01 -8.15 6.79
C PRO A 444 -22.80 -7.48 7.47
N ASP A 445 -21.65 -8.13 7.41
CA ASP A 445 -20.36 -7.61 7.80
C ASP A 445 -19.24 -8.38 7.08
N LEU A 446 -18.00 -7.84 7.16
CA LEU A 446 -16.84 -8.44 6.48
C LEU A 446 -16.31 -9.70 7.19
N VAL A 447 -16.65 -9.91 8.47
CA VAL A 447 -16.23 -11.10 9.24
C VAL A 447 -16.89 -12.35 8.68
N ALA A 448 -18.14 -12.21 8.20
CA ALA A 448 -18.90 -13.31 7.59
C ALA A 448 -18.27 -13.88 6.31
N ALA A 449 -17.38 -13.12 5.65
CA ALA A 449 -16.69 -13.55 4.43
C ALA A 449 -15.31 -14.18 4.68
N ARG A 450 -14.90 -14.39 5.94
CA ARG A 450 -13.59 -14.97 6.27
C ARG A 450 -13.44 -16.38 5.67
N GLN A 451 -12.25 -16.62 5.12
CA GLN A 451 -11.88 -17.90 4.51
C GLN A 451 -11.00 -18.72 5.45
N THR A 452 -10.81 -19.99 5.09
CA THR A 452 -9.84 -20.88 5.76
C THR A 452 -8.43 -20.36 5.52
N LEU A 453 -7.64 -20.29 6.57
CA LEU A 453 -6.23 -19.91 6.52
C LEU A 453 -5.36 -21.10 6.13
N GLY A 454 -4.18 -20.82 5.62
CA GLY A 454 -3.18 -21.81 5.26
C GLY A 454 -2.30 -22.22 6.44
N GLU A 455 -1.03 -22.56 6.14
CA GLU A 455 -0.04 -23.00 7.09
C GLU A 455 0.34 -21.91 8.10
N THR A 456 0.68 -22.33 9.31
CA THR A 456 1.18 -21.46 10.38
C THR A 456 2.65 -21.73 10.67
N PHE A 457 3.47 -20.68 10.65
CA PHE A 457 4.88 -20.68 11.03
C PHE A 457 4.98 -20.26 12.49
N VAL A 458 5.38 -21.20 13.35
CA VAL A 458 5.53 -20.97 14.79
C VAL A 458 6.94 -20.46 15.05
N PRO A 459 7.13 -19.36 15.80
CA PRO A 459 8.46 -18.82 16.07
C PRO A 459 9.29 -19.73 16.94
N ASP A 460 10.57 -19.89 16.60
CA ASP A 460 11.57 -20.51 17.47
C ASP A 460 12.03 -19.49 18.54
N ARG A 461 11.97 -19.89 19.81
CA ARG A 461 12.30 -19.01 20.94
C ARG A 461 13.78 -18.62 20.98
N ALA A 462 14.68 -19.53 20.59
CA ALA A 462 16.11 -19.27 20.59
C ALA A 462 16.48 -18.31 19.45
N HIS A 463 15.90 -18.50 18.26
CA HIS A 463 16.05 -17.58 17.14
C HIS A 463 15.49 -16.20 17.48
N HIS A 464 14.30 -16.11 18.08
CA HIS A 464 13.72 -14.85 18.53
C HIS A 464 14.64 -14.07 19.48
N ALA A 465 15.25 -14.77 20.46
CA ALA A 465 16.18 -14.13 21.37
C ALA A 465 17.40 -13.51 20.65
N ARG A 466 17.97 -14.23 19.68
CA ARG A 466 19.07 -13.74 18.83
C ARG A 466 18.64 -12.54 17.99
N TYR A 467 17.46 -12.59 17.39
CA TYR A 467 16.95 -11.47 16.59
C TYR A 467 16.67 -10.21 17.41
N ARG A 468 16.29 -10.34 18.67
CA ARG A 468 16.21 -9.18 19.59
C ARG A 468 17.57 -8.48 19.74
N GLU A 469 18.65 -9.24 19.90
CA GLU A 469 20.00 -8.68 19.95
C GLU A 469 20.42 -8.06 18.61
N ALA A 470 20.07 -8.71 17.50
CA ALA A 470 20.33 -8.20 16.15
C ALA A 470 19.57 -6.88 15.88
N ILE A 471 18.35 -6.72 16.36
CA ILE A 471 17.58 -5.46 16.30
C ILE A 471 18.35 -4.33 16.99
N GLU A 472 18.89 -4.57 18.18
CA GLU A 472 19.64 -3.57 18.92
C GLU A 472 20.97 -3.20 18.22
N ARG A 473 21.62 -4.18 17.56
CA ARG A 473 22.81 -3.89 16.73
C ARG A 473 22.46 -3.07 15.50
N GLN A 474 21.34 -3.40 14.82
CA GLN A 474 20.87 -2.68 13.66
C GLN A 474 20.51 -1.23 14.02
N ARG A 475 19.81 -0.99 15.14
CA ARG A 475 19.51 0.35 15.66
C ARG A 475 20.76 1.17 15.92
N ARG A 476 21.73 0.62 16.67
CA ARG A 476 23.00 1.30 16.95
C ARG A 476 23.78 1.65 15.68
N LEU A 477 23.74 0.79 14.66
CA LEU A 477 24.37 1.09 13.37
C LEU A 477 23.61 2.23 12.66
N ASP A 478 22.28 2.18 12.64
CA ASP A 478 21.42 3.17 12.00
C ASP A 478 21.49 4.56 12.63
N GLU A 479 21.82 4.65 13.92
CA GLU A 479 22.04 5.93 14.64
C GLU A 479 23.38 6.58 14.29
N ARG A 480 24.37 5.81 13.82
CA ARG A 480 25.73 6.28 13.53
C ARG A 480 25.94 6.76 12.09
N VAL A 481 25.03 6.43 11.20
CA VAL A 481 25.06 6.74 9.76
C VAL A 481 23.86 7.58 9.34
#